data_6245073ab677bec17928ef0d8395e7f1
#
_entry.id   6245073ab677bec17928ef0d8395e7f1
#
_cell.length_a   1.000
_cell.length_b   1.000
_cell.length_c   1.000
_cell.angle_alpha   90.00
_cell.angle_beta   90.00
_cell.angle_gamma   90.00
#
_symmetry.space_group_name_H-M   'P 1'
#
loop_
_entity.id
_entity.type
_entity.pdbx_description
1 polymer ?
#
loop_
_entity_poly.entity_id
_entity_poly.type
_entity_poly.pdbx_seq_one_letter_code
_entity_poly.pdbx_strand_id
1 'polypeptide(L)'
;MEIKFIDDMAGSGESNCEVHFLYKIKDKKISLSQPSAILDEGTDGLLSETLNNNKFKGKFLDSFFITSNNLPCHDALFICVGDPNELTESKNEKIGGKIYSKLVERGTQGKVLIFVDNKMKNHPAVSIAFGMQLKEYKFDKYFTKKDKETTDFEVTVCREGTGIDILDKEFAQKQAIVDSIKFAKDLISEPSNVLYPESYANQVKDLEKLGLKVTTYGEKELTKIGLTALLAVGQGSERESKVVVMEWQGNSKSKPIAFVGKGVTFDTGGYSIKPSDGMGDMKYDMGGSAVVVGTMMSLALRKAKVNAVGVIGLVENMVSHNAYKPGDVIYSLSGQTIEVDNTDAEGRVVLADILWYTQDKFKPKAMINLATLTGAISVALGDQLAGIFSNNDEMSKQLIEAGHQVDEKVWRLPLDPIGERYDEYVDSTIADVKNTGKKGEAGSTTAAQFLQRFVNGAPWTHIDIAGVTWNDKGTMTASGGATGWGIKLLNRWVDNNHG
;
A
#
# COMPACT_ATOMS: atom_id res chain seq x y z
N MET A 1 -13.95 7.32 -11.96
CA MET A 1 -15.19 7.87 -11.35
C MET A 1 -14.94 9.29 -10.88
N GLU A 2 -15.77 10.24 -11.28
CA GLU A 2 -15.70 11.64 -10.81
C GLU A 2 -16.47 11.76 -9.49
N ILE A 3 -15.89 12.48 -8.50
CA ILE A 3 -16.53 12.75 -7.20
C ILE A 3 -16.51 14.25 -6.96
N LYS A 4 -17.68 14.81 -6.61
CA LYS A 4 -17.88 16.22 -6.25
C LYS A 4 -18.45 16.33 -4.84
N PHE A 5 -18.20 17.47 -4.18
CA PHE A 5 -18.78 17.77 -2.87
C PHE A 5 -19.74 18.94 -2.97
N ILE A 6 -20.82 18.89 -2.18
CA ILE A 6 -21.75 20.02 -2.02
C ILE A 6 -22.09 20.20 -0.53
N ASP A 7 -22.31 21.45 -0.14
CA ASP A 7 -22.63 21.85 1.25
C ASP A 7 -24.14 22.09 1.46
N ASP A 8 -24.96 21.67 0.53
CA ASP A 8 -26.40 21.82 0.59
C ASP A 8 -27.11 20.54 0.15
N MET A 9 -27.97 19.99 1.00
CA MET A 9 -28.78 18.83 0.65
C MET A 9 -29.96 19.18 -0.26
N ALA A 10 -30.51 20.39 -0.17
CA ALA A 10 -31.64 20.84 -0.97
C ALA A 10 -31.25 21.17 -2.42
N GLY A 11 -30.00 21.60 -2.64
CA GLY A 11 -29.47 21.95 -3.97
C GLY A 11 -28.92 20.76 -4.79
N SER A 12 -29.10 19.53 -4.32
CA SER A 12 -28.49 18.33 -4.96
C SER A 12 -29.09 17.98 -6.34
N GLY A 13 -30.30 18.44 -6.65
CA GLY A 13 -30.99 18.19 -7.93
C GLY A 13 -31.41 16.72 -8.11
N GLU A 14 -31.92 16.39 -9.31
CA GLU A 14 -32.34 15.03 -9.65
C GLU A 14 -31.19 14.04 -9.63
N SER A 15 -31.45 12.80 -9.18
CA SER A 15 -30.49 11.70 -9.10
C SER A 15 -31.10 10.39 -9.58
N ASN A 16 -30.25 9.49 -10.06
CA ASN A 16 -30.66 8.12 -10.40
C ASN A 16 -30.66 7.23 -9.16
N CYS A 17 -29.74 7.48 -8.22
CA CYS A 17 -29.63 6.73 -6.98
C CYS A 17 -29.23 7.66 -5.82
N GLU A 18 -29.84 7.43 -4.67
CA GLU A 18 -29.45 8.08 -3.41
C GLU A 18 -28.90 7.07 -2.43
N VAL A 19 -27.89 7.50 -1.64
CA VAL A 19 -27.27 6.69 -0.59
C VAL A 19 -27.52 7.32 0.76
N HIS A 20 -28.11 6.55 1.65
CA HIS A 20 -28.54 6.96 2.98
C HIS A 20 -27.95 6.06 4.07
N PHE A 21 -27.81 6.59 5.28
CA PHE A 21 -27.20 5.88 6.39
C PHE A 21 -28.18 5.55 7.50
N LEU A 22 -27.99 4.37 8.08
CA LEU A 22 -28.72 3.87 9.23
C LEU A 22 -27.78 3.68 10.40
N TYR A 23 -28.23 3.93 11.61
CA TYR A 23 -27.46 3.77 12.83
C TYR A 23 -27.94 2.60 13.67
N LYS A 24 -27.02 1.92 14.33
CA LYS A 24 -27.33 0.91 15.34
C LYS A 24 -26.35 0.97 16.49
N ILE A 25 -26.81 1.45 17.62
CA ILE A 25 -26.02 1.56 18.84
C ILE A 25 -26.29 0.31 19.70
N LYS A 26 -25.34 -0.63 19.68
CA LYS A 26 -25.42 -1.92 20.44
C LYS A 26 -26.78 -2.61 20.24
N ASP A 27 -27.49 -2.95 21.33
CA ASP A 27 -28.75 -3.66 21.29
C ASP A 27 -30.00 -2.78 21.07
N LYS A 28 -29.79 -1.49 20.78
CA LYS A 28 -30.88 -0.55 20.47
C LYS A 28 -31.51 -0.86 19.10
N LYS A 29 -32.74 -0.36 18.91
CA LYS A 29 -33.38 -0.38 17.59
C LYS A 29 -32.56 0.41 16.57
N ILE A 30 -32.69 0.07 15.30
CA ILE A 30 -32.14 0.85 14.19
C ILE A 30 -32.79 2.23 14.22
N SER A 31 -31.94 3.26 14.09
CA SER A 31 -32.35 4.64 13.96
C SER A 31 -31.90 5.21 12.63
N LEU A 32 -32.67 6.13 12.11
CA LEU A 32 -32.41 6.79 10.84
C LEU A 32 -31.41 7.92 11.03
N SER A 33 -30.54 8.14 10.03
CA SER A 33 -29.80 9.41 9.93
C SER A 33 -30.79 10.54 9.62
N GLN A 34 -30.37 11.78 9.80
CA GLN A 34 -31.25 12.91 9.51
C GLN A 34 -31.74 12.88 8.04
N PRO A 35 -30.89 12.68 7.02
CA PRO A 35 -31.35 12.54 5.64
C PRO A 35 -32.31 11.36 5.42
N SER A 36 -32.04 10.21 6.07
CA SER A 36 -32.93 9.04 5.97
C SER A 36 -34.28 9.30 6.60
N ALA A 37 -34.35 10.05 7.69
CA ALA A 37 -35.64 10.39 8.35
C ALA A 37 -36.45 11.36 7.50
N ILE A 38 -35.83 12.35 6.85
CA ILE A 38 -36.49 13.26 5.91
C ILE A 38 -37.09 12.46 4.72
N LEU A 39 -36.30 11.51 4.16
CA LEU A 39 -36.78 10.66 3.07
C LEU A 39 -37.97 9.78 3.52
N ASP A 40 -37.89 9.20 4.72
CA ASP A 40 -38.93 8.34 5.26
C ASP A 40 -40.24 9.10 5.46
N GLU A 41 -40.18 10.31 6.01
CA GLU A 41 -41.31 11.21 6.16
C GLU A 41 -41.93 11.62 4.81
N GLY A 42 -41.08 11.98 3.83
CA GLY A 42 -41.50 12.37 2.47
C GLY A 42 -42.05 11.21 1.64
N THR A 43 -41.89 9.96 2.09
CA THR A 43 -42.38 8.74 1.43
C THR A 43 -43.39 7.96 2.28
N ASP A 44 -44.12 8.64 3.18
CA ASP A 44 -45.15 8.08 4.04
C ASP A 44 -44.68 6.86 4.87
N GLY A 45 -43.42 6.86 5.34
CA GLY A 45 -42.88 5.79 6.19
C GLY A 45 -42.38 4.55 5.46
N LEU A 46 -42.17 4.62 4.15
CA LEU A 46 -41.72 3.50 3.31
C LEU A 46 -40.46 2.79 3.84
N LEU A 47 -39.45 3.55 4.33
CA LEU A 47 -38.23 2.98 4.88
C LEU A 47 -38.50 2.27 6.22
N SER A 48 -39.27 2.89 7.11
CA SER A 48 -39.64 2.33 8.40
C SER A 48 -40.45 1.04 8.24
N GLU A 49 -41.38 0.99 7.29
CA GLU A 49 -42.13 -0.21 6.94
C GLU A 49 -41.19 -1.31 6.40
N THR A 50 -40.28 -0.96 5.47
CA THR A 50 -39.32 -1.90 4.89
C THR A 50 -38.39 -2.51 5.97
N LEU A 51 -37.89 -1.71 6.91
CA LEU A 51 -37.07 -2.19 8.02
C LEU A 51 -37.81 -3.17 8.94
N ASN A 52 -39.09 -2.91 9.21
CA ASN A 52 -39.90 -3.78 10.06
C ASN A 52 -40.21 -5.13 9.36
N ASN A 53 -40.53 -5.08 8.07
CA ASN A 53 -40.95 -6.27 7.29
C ASN A 53 -39.77 -7.20 6.98
N ASN A 54 -38.58 -6.65 6.68
CA ASN A 54 -37.41 -7.42 6.24
C ASN A 54 -36.55 -7.98 7.38
N LYS A 55 -36.92 -7.79 8.66
CA LYS A 55 -36.10 -8.20 9.84
C LYS A 55 -34.63 -7.79 9.72
N PHE A 56 -34.39 -6.61 9.20
CA PHE A 56 -33.01 -6.10 8.96
C PHE A 56 -32.24 -6.07 10.27
N LYS A 57 -31.09 -6.77 10.32
CA LYS A 57 -30.32 -6.94 11.56
C LYS A 57 -29.50 -5.70 11.92
N GLY A 58 -29.10 -4.89 10.94
CA GLY A 58 -28.34 -3.66 11.10
C GLY A 58 -26.92 -3.91 11.62
N LYS A 59 -26.24 -4.94 11.15
CA LYS A 59 -24.80 -5.07 11.38
C LYS A 59 -24.05 -4.00 10.59
N PHE A 60 -22.83 -3.69 11.01
CA PHE A 60 -21.97 -2.78 10.26
C PHE A 60 -21.84 -3.26 8.80
N LEU A 61 -22.10 -2.36 7.84
CA LEU A 61 -22.14 -2.59 6.39
C LEU A 61 -23.30 -3.47 5.87
N ASP A 62 -24.27 -3.88 6.71
CA ASP A 62 -25.52 -4.42 6.21
C ASP A 62 -26.20 -3.36 5.33
N SER A 63 -26.69 -3.77 4.17
CA SER A 63 -27.24 -2.82 3.19
C SER A 63 -28.34 -3.45 2.35
N PHE A 64 -29.25 -2.61 1.87
CA PHE A 64 -30.34 -3.00 0.95
C PHE A 64 -30.74 -1.82 0.06
N PHE A 65 -31.37 -2.13 -1.06
CA PHE A 65 -32.00 -1.14 -1.93
C PHE A 65 -33.49 -1.08 -1.71
N ILE A 66 -34.08 0.11 -1.85
CA ILE A 66 -35.50 0.33 -2.10
C ILE A 66 -35.63 0.92 -3.49
N THR A 67 -36.50 0.35 -4.31
CA THR A 67 -36.92 0.87 -5.62
C THR A 67 -38.41 1.19 -5.54
N SER A 68 -38.80 2.42 -5.76
CA SER A 68 -40.22 2.86 -5.68
C SER A 68 -40.41 4.14 -6.48
N ASN A 69 -41.58 4.26 -7.08
CA ASN A 69 -42.03 5.51 -7.74
C ASN A 69 -42.35 6.63 -6.74
N ASN A 70 -42.41 6.32 -5.45
CA ASN A 70 -42.62 7.32 -4.39
C ASN A 70 -41.27 7.93 -3.91
N LEU A 71 -40.13 7.42 -4.37
CA LEU A 71 -38.80 8.00 -4.06
C LEU A 71 -38.54 9.23 -4.96
N PRO A 72 -37.75 10.21 -4.50
CA PRO A 72 -37.26 11.32 -5.33
C PRO A 72 -36.27 10.89 -6.40
N CYS A 73 -35.80 9.64 -6.34
CA CYS A 73 -34.83 8.99 -7.25
C CYS A 73 -35.39 7.62 -7.69
N HIS A 74 -34.70 6.97 -8.64
CA HIS A 74 -35.09 5.63 -9.07
C HIS A 74 -34.82 4.56 -7.99
N ASP A 75 -33.64 4.59 -7.39
CA ASP A 75 -33.17 3.67 -6.35
C ASP A 75 -32.63 4.41 -5.13
N ALA A 76 -32.91 3.90 -3.93
CA ALA A 76 -32.25 4.36 -2.70
C ALA A 76 -31.48 3.21 -2.03
N LEU A 77 -30.17 3.38 -1.83
CA LEU A 77 -29.30 2.45 -1.11
C LEU A 77 -29.20 2.85 0.36
N PHE A 78 -29.56 1.95 1.25
CA PHE A 78 -29.43 2.13 2.70
C PHE A 78 -28.30 1.28 3.25
N ILE A 79 -27.42 1.88 4.07
CA ILE A 79 -26.26 1.20 4.69
C ILE A 79 -26.25 1.47 6.18
N CYS A 80 -26.18 0.39 6.98
CA CYS A 80 -25.99 0.50 8.41
C CYS A 80 -24.51 0.75 8.75
N VAL A 81 -24.21 1.86 9.40
CA VAL A 81 -22.85 2.27 9.77
C VAL A 81 -22.50 2.04 11.26
N GLY A 82 -23.42 1.41 12.01
CA GLY A 82 -23.26 1.17 13.45
C GLY A 82 -23.45 2.45 14.28
N ASP A 83 -22.64 2.62 15.34
CA ASP A 83 -22.64 3.83 16.16
C ASP A 83 -21.83 4.93 15.45
N PRO A 84 -22.45 6.08 15.12
CA PRO A 84 -21.77 7.17 14.42
C PRO A 84 -20.61 7.80 15.25
N ASN A 85 -20.60 7.62 16.58
CA ASN A 85 -19.52 8.11 17.45
C ASN A 85 -18.29 7.18 17.44
N GLU A 86 -18.44 5.90 17.02
CA GLU A 86 -17.36 4.92 16.92
C GLU A 86 -16.77 4.82 15.50
N LEU A 87 -17.20 5.68 14.59
CA LEU A 87 -16.63 5.72 13.24
C LEU A 87 -15.21 6.26 13.28
N THR A 88 -14.31 5.56 12.61
CA THR A 88 -12.94 5.96 12.32
C THR A 88 -12.79 6.28 10.83
N GLU A 89 -11.71 6.94 10.41
CA GLU A 89 -11.43 7.14 8.99
C GLU A 89 -11.48 5.81 8.22
N SER A 90 -10.85 4.76 8.73
CA SER A 90 -10.84 3.43 8.10
C SER A 90 -12.24 2.80 8.02
N LYS A 91 -13.10 2.99 9.03
CA LYS A 91 -14.50 2.53 8.93
C LYS A 91 -15.25 3.30 7.84
N ASN A 92 -15.05 4.62 7.72
CA ASN A 92 -15.64 5.43 6.66
C ASN A 92 -15.12 5.03 5.27
N GLU A 93 -13.83 4.70 5.13
CA GLU A 93 -13.26 4.14 3.90
C GLU A 93 -13.96 2.82 3.51
N LYS A 94 -14.21 1.92 4.48
CA LYS A 94 -14.94 0.66 4.24
C LYS A 94 -16.40 0.90 3.83
N ILE A 95 -17.05 1.92 4.38
CA ILE A 95 -18.40 2.34 3.93
C ILE A 95 -18.34 2.76 2.45
N GLY A 96 -17.34 3.57 2.07
CA GLY A 96 -17.14 3.98 0.67
C GLY A 96 -16.95 2.79 -0.28
N GLY A 97 -16.09 1.85 0.07
CA GLY A 97 -15.89 0.63 -0.70
C GLY A 97 -17.15 -0.24 -0.81
N LYS A 98 -17.97 -0.29 0.26
CA LYS A 98 -19.26 -0.98 0.25
C LYS A 98 -20.28 -0.30 -0.68
N ILE A 99 -20.34 1.04 -0.64
CA ILE A 99 -21.20 1.83 -1.55
C ILE A 99 -20.83 1.49 -3.00
N TYR A 100 -19.54 1.66 -3.37
CA TYR A 100 -19.08 1.37 -4.71
C TYR A 100 -19.47 -0.04 -5.18
N SER A 101 -19.18 -1.05 -4.36
CA SER A 101 -19.53 -2.45 -4.69
C SER A 101 -21.02 -2.64 -4.93
N LYS A 102 -21.87 -2.02 -4.09
CA LYS A 102 -23.32 -2.15 -4.22
C LYS A 102 -23.90 -1.43 -5.45
N LEU A 103 -23.35 -0.27 -5.79
CA LEU A 103 -23.74 0.45 -7.00
C LEU A 103 -23.37 -0.34 -8.28
N VAL A 104 -22.17 -0.93 -8.30
CA VAL A 104 -21.71 -1.80 -9.41
C VAL A 104 -22.57 -3.07 -9.51
N GLU A 105 -22.79 -3.78 -8.40
CA GLU A 105 -23.67 -4.97 -8.36
C GLU A 105 -25.09 -4.66 -8.86
N ARG A 106 -25.58 -3.45 -8.60
CA ARG A 106 -26.89 -2.98 -9.04
C ARG A 106 -26.96 -2.61 -10.51
N GLY A 107 -25.79 -2.33 -11.14
CA GLY A 107 -25.73 -1.77 -12.50
C GLY A 107 -26.17 -0.31 -12.54
N THR A 108 -25.94 0.44 -11.47
CA THR A 108 -26.31 1.85 -11.35
C THR A 108 -25.62 2.69 -12.41
N GLN A 109 -26.34 3.61 -13.03
CA GLN A 109 -25.85 4.57 -14.03
C GLN A 109 -26.29 5.99 -13.67
N GLY A 110 -25.58 6.98 -14.23
CA GLY A 110 -25.93 8.40 -14.09
C GLY A 110 -25.52 8.98 -12.73
N LYS A 111 -26.34 9.86 -12.17
CA LYS A 111 -25.97 10.64 -10.98
C LYS A 111 -26.31 9.91 -9.68
N VAL A 112 -25.33 9.77 -8.80
CA VAL A 112 -25.47 9.20 -7.46
C VAL A 112 -25.24 10.29 -6.41
N LEU A 113 -26.18 10.44 -5.47
CA LEU A 113 -26.06 11.35 -4.33
C LEU A 113 -25.80 10.56 -3.05
N ILE A 114 -24.82 10.99 -2.25
CA ILE A 114 -24.49 10.37 -0.95
C ILE A 114 -24.72 11.41 0.14
N PHE A 115 -25.72 11.20 0.99
CA PHE A 115 -26.11 12.12 2.05
C PHE A 115 -25.39 11.79 3.37
N VAL A 116 -24.31 12.51 3.67
CA VAL A 116 -23.49 12.30 4.86
C VAL A 116 -24.02 13.13 6.03
N ASP A 117 -24.54 12.44 7.04
CA ASP A 117 -25.09 13.04 8.26
C ASP A 117 -23.99 13.67 9.14
N ASN A 118 -24.29 14.80 9.77
CA ASN A 118 -23.39 15.55 10.65
C ASN A 118 -23.04 14.80 11.95
N LYS A 119 -23.79 13.75 12.33
CA LYS A 119 -23.45 12.87 13.46
C LYS A 119 -22.27 11.96 13.16
N MET A 120 -21.99 11.67 11.89
CA MET A 120 -20.86 10.85 11.50
C MET A 120 -19.54 11.60 11.78
N LYS A 121 -18.59 10.91 12.42
CA LYS A 121 -17.30 11.48 12.86
C LYS A 121 -16.15 11.10 11.92
N ASN A 122 -15.01 11.79 12.13
CA ASN A 122 -13.73 11.48 11.46
C ASN A 122 -13.78 11.63 9.94
N HIS A 123 -14.04 12.83 9.45
CA HIS A 123 -13.99 13.24 8.04
C HIS A 123 -14.79 12.29 7.10
N PRO A 124 -16.07 11.96 7.43
CA PRO A 124 -16.76 10.87 6.73
C PRO A 124 -16.96 11.13 5.24
N ALA A 125 -17.27 12.36 4.81
CA ALA A 125 -17.48 12.66 3.39
C ALA A 125 -16.23 12.33 2.55
N VAL A 126 -15.07 12.84 2.98
CA VAL A 126 -13.79 12.64 2.29
C VAL A 126 -13.34 11.19 2.39
N SER A 127 -13.50 10.53 3.56
CA SER A 127 -13.07 9.14 3.76
C SER A 127 -13.96 8.15 2.98
N ILE A 128 -15.26 8.41 2.86
CA ILE A 128 -16.18 7.62 2.00
C ILE A 128 -15.76 7.74 0.53
N ALA A 129 -15.54 8.96 0.06
CA ALA A 129 -15.07 9.23 -1.30
C ALA A 129 -13.74 8.51 -1.59
N PHE A 130 -12.78 8.60 -0.67
CA PHE A 130 -11.50 7.91 -0.74
C PHE A 130 -11.66 6.39 -0.84
N GLY A 131 -12.51 5.79 0.00
CA GLY A 131 -12.78 4.36 -0.03
C GLY A 131 -13.42 3.88 -1.33
N MET A 132 -14.31 4.68 -1.93
CA MET A 132 -14.88 4.42 -3.25
C MET A 132 -13.82 4.41 -4.34
N GLN A 133 -12.93 5.43 -4.36
CA GLN A 133 -11.82 5.57 -5.31
C GLN A 133 -10.82 4.41 -5.23
N LEU A 134 -10.53 3.93 -4.02
CA LEU A 134 -9.68 2.76 -3.82
C LEU A 134 -10.30 1.48 -4.36
N LYS A 135 -11.63 1.30 -4.14
CA LYS A 135 -12.36 0.10 -4.56
C LYS A 135 -12.60 0.03 -6.06
N GLU A 136 -12.62 1.18 -6.73
CA GLU A 136 -12.81 1.30 -8.18
C GLU A 136 -11.69 0.62 -8.99
N TYR A 137 -10.47 0.56 -8.45
CA TYR A 137 -9.32 0.09 -9.19
C TYR A 137 -9.47 -1.36 -9.66
N LYS A 138 -9.21 -1.58 -10.95
CA LYS A 138 -9.08 -2.90 -11.58
C LYS A 138 -7.84 -2.92 -12.47
N PHE A 139 -7.10 -4.01 -12.47
CA PHE A 139 -6.06 -4.26 -13.45
C PHE A 139 -6.62 -5.15 -14.57
N ASP A 140 -7.06 -4.53 -15.65
CA ASP A 140 -7.73 -5.21 -16.79
C ASP A 140 -7.04 -4.93 -18.12
N LYS A 141 -5.80 -4.45 -18.07
CA LYS A 141 -5.00 -3.96 -19.20
C LYS A 141 -4.89 -4.96 -20.36
N TYR A 142 -4.80 -6.24 -20.04
CA TYR A 142 -4.52 -7.30 -21.03
C TYR A 142 -5.76 -8.01 -21.54
N PHE A 143 -6.94 -7.70 -21.05
CA PHE A 143 -8.17 -8.26 -21.60
C PHE A 143 -8.52 -7.61 -22.94
N THR A 144 -8.60 -8.42 -24.00
CA THR A 144 -8.99 -7.97 -25.35
C THR A 144 -10.51 -7.80 -25.49
N LYS A 145 -11.27 -8.51 -24.68
CA LYS A 145 -12.72 -8.36 -24.51
C LYS A 145 -12.97 -7.83 -23.11
N LYS A 146 -13.26 -6.55 -23.03
CA LYS A 146 -13.71 -5.95 -21.77
C LYS A 146 -15.23 -6.10 -21.70
N ASP A 147 -15.70 -6.73 -20.63
CA ASP A 147 -17.12 -6.66 -20.32
C ASP A 147 -17.51 -5.17 -20.19
N LYS A 148 -18.65 -4.81 -20.78
CA LYS A 148 -19.16 -3.43 -20.76
C LYS A 148 -19.65 -2.96 -19.37
N GLU A 149 -19.14 -3.55 -18.29
CA GLU A 149 -19.32 -3.02 -16.94
C GLU A 149 -18.48 -1.75 -16.74
N THR A 150 -18.65 -0.78 -17.61
CA THR A 150 -18.25 0.59 -17.31
C THR A 150 -19.23 1.09 -16.25
N THR A 151 -18.73 1.29 -15.04
CA THR A 151 -19.42 2.09 -14.03
C THR A 151 -19.58 3.49 -14.61
N ASP A 152 -20.75 3.77 -15.14
CA ASP A 152 -21.07 5.06 -15.76
C ASP A 152 -21.93 5.89 -14.81
N PHE A 153 -21.39 6.13 -13.61
CA PHE A 153 -22.02 7.00 -12.64
C PHE A 153 -21.07 8.06 -12.09
N GLU A 154 -21.62 9.25 -11.90
CA GLU A 154 -20.96 10.37 -11.20
C GLU A 154 -21.44 10.42 -9.76
N VAL A 155 -20.56 10.73 -8.83
CA VAL A 155 -20.87 10.79 -7.40
C VAL A 155 -20.84 12.23 -6.90
N THR A 156 -21.91 12.62 -6.23
CA THR A 156 -21.94 13.86 -5.45
C THR A 156 -22.13 13.52 -3.97
N VAL A 157 -21.17 13.93 -3.15
CA VAL A 157 -21.23 13.74 -1.69
C VAL A 157 -21.77 15.04 -1.05
N CYS A 158 -22.93 14.92 -0.40
CA CYS A 158 -23.63 16.01 0.24
C CYS A 158 -23.32 16.02 1.74
N ARG A 159 -22.77 17.12 2.27
CA ARG A 159 -22.53 17.30 3.70
C ARG A 159 -22.67 18.77 4.10
N GLU A 160 -23.69 19.06 4.88
CA GLU A 160 -23.96 20.42 5.35
C GLU A 160 -22.93 20.91 6.40
N GLY A 161 -22.61 22.19 6.35
CA GLY A 161 -21.90 22.92 7.40
C GLY A 161 -20.41 22.68 7.47
N THR A 162 -19.80 22.05 6.45
CA THR A 162 -18.32 21.87 6.46
C THR A 162 -17.59 22.85 5.52
N GLY A 163 -18.29 23.38 4.51
CA GLY A 163 -17.70 24.22 3.46
C GLY A 163 -17.01 23.41 2.36
N ILE A 164 -17.39 23.66 1.11
CA ILE A 164 -16.89 22.92 -0.06
C ILE A 164 -15.38 23.04 -0.18
N ASP A 165 -14.80 24.23 -0.02
CA ASP A 165 -13.36 24.46 -0.15
C ASP A 165 -12.52 23.59 0.82
N ILE A 166 -13.06 23.32 2.02
CA ILE A 166 -12.40 22.45 3.01
C ILE A 166 -12.44 21.01 2.54
N LEU A 167 -13.60 20.53 2.11
CA LEU A 167 -13.78 19.16 1.61
C LEU A 167 -12.91 18.90 0.37
N ASP A 168 -12.90 19.82 -0.59
CA ASP A 168 -12.08 19.71 -1.80
C ASP A 168 -10.58 19.68 -1.48
N LYS A 169 -10.13 20.53 -0.56
CA LYS A 169 -8.72 20.55 -0.13
C LYS A 169 -8.32 19.24 0.58
N GLU A 170 -9.16 18.74 1.49
CA GLU A 170 -8.91 17.47 2.18
C GLU A 170 -8.93 16.31 1.18
N PHE A 171 -9.89 16.32 0.26
CA PHE A 171 -10.01 15.27 -0.76
C PHE A 171 -8.83 15.27 -1.73
N ALA A 172 -8.32 16.41 -2.13
CA ALA A 172 -7.12 16.51 -2.97
C ALA A 172 -5.90 15.81 -2.34
N GLN A 173 -5.73 15.90 -1.00
CA GLN A 173 -4.67 15.17 -0.30
C GLN A 173 -4.91 13.64 -0.32
N LYS A 174 -6.16 13.20 -0.18
CA LYS A 174 -6.53 11.78 -0.28
C LYS A 174 -6.41 11.27 -1.72
N GLN A 175 -6.81 12.08 -2.72
CA GLN A 175 -6.69 11.73 -4.14
C GLN A 175 -5.23 11.46 -4.54
N ALA A 176 -4.30 12.26 -4.05
CA ALA A 176 -2.87 12.03 -4.26
C ALA A 176 -2.41 10.64 -3.73
N ILE A 177 -2.96 10.21 -2.61
CA ILE A 177 -2.69 8.86 -2.06
C ILE A 177 -3.36 7.78 -2.93
N VAL A 178 -4.60 7.99 -3.39
CA VAL A 178 -5.30 7.07 -4.31
C VAL A 178 -4.49 6.86 -5.59
N ASP A 179 -4.06 7.96 -6.24
CA ASP A 179 -3.31 7.90 -7.49
C ASP A 179 -1.98 7.14 -7.31
N SER A 180 -1.33 7.36 -6.18
CA SER A 180 -0.08 6.68 -5.84
C SER A 180 -0.28 5.19 -5.54
N ILE A 181 -1.38 4.82 -4.89
CA ILE A 181 -1.75 3.42 -4.66
C ILE A 181 -2.10 2.74 -6.00
N LYS A 182 -2.88 3.39 -6.86
CA LYS A 182 -3.23 2.87 -8.19
C LYS A 182 -1.96 2.63 -9.01
N PHE A 183 -1.03 3.59 -9.02
CA PHE A 183 0.25 3.47 -9.72
C PHE A 183 1.10 2.29 -9.18
N ALA A 184 1.23 2.17 -7.87
CA ALA A 184 1.95 1.04 -7.27
C ALA A 184 1.28 -0.31 -7.57
N LYS A 185 -0.06 -0.36 -7.57
CA LYS A 185 -0.81 -1.57 -7.94
C LYS A 185 -0.60 -1.94 -9.40
N ASP A 186 -0.51 -0.97 -10.30
CA ASP A 186 -0.16 -1.20 -11.70
C ASP A 186 1.23 -1.84 -11.81
N LEU A 187 2.25 -1.28 -11.13
CA LEU A 187 3.60 -1.83 -11.10
C LEU A 187 3.62 -3.29 -10.59
N ILE A 188 2.95 -3.58 -9.48
CA ILE A 188 2.93 -4.92 -8.87
C ILE A 188 2.17 -5.94 -9.75
N SER A 189 1.18 -5.47 -10.51
CA SER A 189 0.33 -6.34 -11.35
C SER A 189 0.94 -6.64 -12.72
N GLU A 190 1.85 -5.79 -13.20
CA GLU A 190 2.48 -5.98 -14.52
C GLU A 190 3.27 -7.28 -14.60
N PRO A 191 3.18 -8.02 -15.72
CA PRO A 191 4.02 -9.19 -15.93
C PRO A 191 5.48 -8.77 -16.21
N SER A 192 6.43 -9.62 -15.82
CA SER A 192 7.87 -9.32 -15.88
C SER A 192 8.44 -9.14 -17.30
N ASN A 193 7.76 -9.64 -18.34
CA ASN A 193 8.13 -9.34 -19.72
C ASN A 193 7.82 -7.89 -20.13
N VAL A 194 7.01 -7.18 -19.35
CA VAL A 194 6.67 -5.74 -19.52
C VAL A 194 7.37 -4.90 -18.47
N LEU A 195 7.33 -5.32 -17.20
CA LEU A 195 7.99 -4.63 -16.10
C LEU A 195 9.30 -5.35 -15.70
N TYR A 196 10.39 -4.93 -16.30
CA TYR A 196 11.76 -5.35 -16.00
C TYR A 196 12.60 -4.13 -15.57
N PRO A 197 13.83 -4.28 -15.08
CA PRO A 197 14.54 -3.18 -14.41
C PRO A 197 14.58 -1.87 -15.18
N GLU A 198 14.88 -1.91 -16.49
CA GLU A 198 14.95 -0.69 -17.32
C GLU A 198 13.58 -0.05 -17.55
N SER A 199 12.56 -0.85 -17.93
CA SER A 199 11.21 -0.35 -18.16
C SER A 199 10.59 0.23 -16.90
N TYR A 200 10.87 -0.37 -15.74
CA TYR A 200 10.46 0.14 -14.44
C TYR A 200 11.16 1.47 -14.12
N ALA A 201 12.49 1.53 -14.26
CA ALA A 201 13.25 2.77 -14.05
C ALA A 201 12.73 3.92 -14.91
N ASN A 202 12.34 3.64 -16.19
CA ASN A 202 11.77 4.64 -17.08
C ASN A 202 10.40 5.13 -16.59
N GLN A 203 9.53 4.26 -16.08
CA GLN A 203 8.25 4.68 -15.50
C GLN A 203 8.46 5.56 -14.25
N VAL A 204 9.44 5.24 -13.40
CA VAL A 204 9.79 6.07 -12.23
C VAL A 204 10.35 7.42 -12.65
N LYS A 205 11.11 7.50 -13.74
CA LYS A 205 11.65 8.75 -14.25
C LYS A 205 10.55 9.74 -14.63
N ASP A 206 9.39 9.26 -15.09
CA ASP A 206 8.26 10.13 -15.41
C ASP A 206 7.74 10.94 -14.20
N LEU A 207 8.06 10.51 -12.98
CA LEU A 207 7.69 11.24 -11.76
C LEU A 207 8.46 12.55 -11.58
N GLU A 208 9.50 12.83 -12.38
CA GLU A 208 10.15 14.14 -12.45
C GLU A 208 9.14 15.26 -12.77
N LYS A 209 8.08 14.95 -13.51
CA LYS A 209 6.96 15.87 -13.82
C LYS A 209 6.23 16.38 -12.57
N LEU A 210 6.35 15.64 -11.46
CA LEU A 210 5.76 15.99 -10.15
C LEU A 210 6.71 16.80 -9.26
N GLY A 211 7.93 17.11 -9.74
CA GLY A 211 8.96 17.83 -8.99
C GLY A 211 9.93 16.96 -8.19
N LEU A 212 9.85 15.63 -8.35
CA LEU A 212 10.89 14.72 -7.85
C LEU A 212 12.16 14.87 -8.68
N LYS A 213 13.32 14.83 -8.03
CA LYS A 213 14.58 14.62 -8.74
C LYS A 213 14.84 13.12 -8.81
N VAL A 214 14.87 12.57 -10.02
CA VAL A 214 15.08 11.13 -10.25
C VAL A 214 16.45 10.90 -10.90
N THR A 215 17.23 10.01 -10.30
CA THR A 215 18.54 9.59 -10.83
C THR A 215 18.55 8.08 -11.00
N THR A 216 18.83 7.61 -12.21
CA THR A 216 18.97 6.18 -12.52
C THR A 216 20.44 5.84 -12.77
N TYR A 217 20.92 4.79 -12.14
CA TYR A 217 22.26 4.23 -12.34
C TYR A 217 22.15 2.88 -13.04
N GLY A 218 22.93 2.71 -14.10
CA GLY A 218 23.12 1.43 -14.78
C GLY A 218 24.34 0.67 -14.26
N GLU A 219 24.59 -0.53 -14.77
CA GLU A 219 25.62 -1.43 -14.25
C GLU A 219 27.03 -0.81 -14.26
N LYS A 220 27.35 0.02 -15.26
CA LYS A 220 28.66 0.71 -15.31
C LYS A 220 28.86 1.67 -14.12
N GLU A 221 27.83 2.41 -13.77
CA GLU A 221 27.83 3.32 -12.63
C GLU A 221 27.80 2.53 -11.32
N LEU A 222 26.97 1.48 -11.24
CA LEU A 222 26.85 0.61 -10.06
C LEU A 222 28.17 -0.07 -9.74
N THR A 223 28.90 -0.56 -10.76
CA THR A 223 30.25 -1.13 -10.61
C THR A 223 31.23 -0.09 -10.07
N LYS A 224 31.22 1.15 -10.58
CA LYS A 224 32.12 2.22 -10.10
C LYS A 224 31.79 2.63 -8.65
N ILE A 225 30.52 2.59 -8.26
CA ILE A 225 30.08 2.89 -6.90
C ILE A 225 30.46 1.74 -5.96
N GLY A 226 30.46 0.48 -6.46
CA GLY A 226 30.77 -0.71 -5.69
C GLY A 226 29.57 -1.51 -5.19
N LEU A 227 28.37 -1.37 -5.84
CA LEU A 227 27.17 -2.14 -5.49
C LEU A 227 27.28 -3.58 -6.05
N THR A 228 28.31 -4.28 -5.67
CA THR A 228 28.67 -5.59 -6.27
C THR A 228 27.77 -6.72 -5.80
N ALA A 229 27.19 -6.63 -4.61
CA ALA A 229 26.23 -7.61 -4.11
C ALA A 229 24.90 -7.54 -4.91
N LEU A 230 24.39 -6.34 -5.20
CA LEU A 230 23.23 -6.14 -6.05
C LEU A 230 23.50 -6.67 -7.46
N LEU A 231 24.67 -6.34 -8.05
CA LEU A 231 25.05 -6.78 -9.38
C LEU A 231 25.19 -8.30 -9.47
N ALA A 232 25.67 -8.96 -8.42
CA ALA A 232 25.78 -10.43 -8.39
C ALA A 232 24.40 -11.12 -8.52
N VAL A 233 23.36 -10.56 -7.91
CA VAL A 233 22.00 -11.08 -8.05
C VAL A 233 21.51 -10.97 -9.49
N GLY A 234 21.70 -9.82 -10.13
CA GLY A 234 21.21 -9.53 -11.47
C GLY A 234 22.04 -10.12 -12.61
N GLN A 235 23.28 -10.59 -12.34
CA GLN A 235 24.22 -11.00 -13.40
C GLN A 235 23.74 -12.20 -14.23
N GLY A 236 22.76 -12.95 -13.74
CA GLY A 236 22.15 -14.07 -14.46
C GLY A 236 21.12 -13.67 -15.51
N SER A 237 20.66 -12.41 -15.51
CA SER A 237 19.71 -11.89 -16.47
C SER A 237 20.37 -11.20 -17.65
N GLU A 238 19.71 -11.17 -18.80
CA GLU A 238 20.08 -10.29 -19.93
C GLU A 238 19.58 -8.85 -19.71
N ARG A 239 18.72 -8.62 -18.68
CA ARG A 239 18.20 -7.32 -18.30
C ARG A 239 19.15 -6.63 -17.34
N GLU A 240 19.68 -5.47 -17.76
CA GLU A 240 20.63 -4.70 -16.96
C GLU A 240 20.04 -4.27 -15.62
N SER A 241 20.75 -4.54 -14.53
CA SER A 241 20.38 -4.09 -13.19
C SER A 241 20.37 -2.56 -13.09
N LYS A 242 19.45 -2.01 -12.31
CA LYS A 242 19.32 -0.55 -12.11
C LYS A 242 19.19 -0.23 -10.63
N VAL A 243 19.68 0.95 -10.25
CA VAL A 243 19.30 1.61 -8.99
C VAL A 243 18.67 2.94 -9.33
N VAL A 244 17.49 3.18 -8.78
CA VAL A 244 16.79 4.45 -8.97
C VAL A 244 16.71 5.18 -7.65
N VAL A 245 17.12 6.44 -7.65
CA VAL A 245 17.06 7.36 -6.52
C VAL A 245 16.07 8.47 -6.83
N MET A 246 15.12 8.65 -5.94
CA MET A 246 14.09 9.70 -6.00
C MET A 246 14.31 10.65 -4.81
N GLU A 247 14.48 11.94 -5.06
CA GLU A 247 14.65 12.95 -4.02
C GLU A 247 13.46 13.93 -4.04
N TRP A 248 12.83 14.14 -2.89
CA TRP A 248 11.81 15.15 -2.65
C TRP A 248 12.32 16.17 -1.63
N GLN A 249 12.26 17.45 -1.98
CA GLN A 249 12.71 18.56 -1.13
C GLN A 249 11.53 19.47 -0.76
N GLY A 250 10.78 19.07 0.27
CA GLY A 250 9.66 19.86 0.79
C GLY A 250 10.03 20.79 1.95
N ASN A 251 11.21 20.62 2.55
CA ASN A 251 11.71 21.42 3.67
C ASN A 251 13.21 21.64 3.60
N SER A 252 13.67 22.84 3.27
CA SER A 252 15.09 23.15 3.01
C SER A 252 16.05 22.97 4.21
N LYS A 253 15.55 22.82 5.44
CA LYS A 253 16.35 22.85 6.68
C LYS A 253 16.55 21.48 7.35
N SER A 254 15.82 20.44 6.97
CA SER A 254 15.85 19.15 7.64
C SER A 254 16.63 18.09 6.85
N LYS A 255 17.28 17.17 7.57
CA LYS A 255 17.81 15.94 6.96
C LYS A 255 16.64 15.10 6.41
N PRO A 256 16.84 14.36 5.30
CA PRO A 256 15.76 13.54 4.74
C PRO A 256 15.42 12.36 5.64
N ILE A 257 14.20 11.85 5.47
CA ILE A 257 13.84 10.47 5.77
C ILE A 257 14.11 9.62 4.54
N ALA A 258 14.47 8.35 4.72
CA ALA A 258 14.78 7.47 3.62
C ALA A 258 13.81 6.29 3.55
N PHE A 259 13.36 5.97 2.34
CA PHE A 259 12.62 4.77 2.00
C PHE A 259 13.43 3.92 1.04
N VAL A 260 13.65 2.64 1.37
CA VAL A 260 14.47 1.74 0.56
C VAL A 260 13.63 0.53 0.17
N GLY A 261 13.61 0.17 -1.11
CA GLY A 261 12.70 -0.85 -1.64
C GLY A 261 13.40 -1.98 -2.40
N LYS A 262 13.05 -3.24 -2.05
CA LYS A 262 13.38 -4.41 -2.86
C LYS A 262 12.63 -4.32 -4.19
N GLY A 263 13.36 -4.48 -5.30
CA GLY A 263 12.83 -4.38 -6.65
C GLY A 263 13.23 -5.56 -7.52
N VAL A 264 13.06 -6.79 -7.05
CA VAL A 264 13.29 -7.99 -7.86
C VAL A 264 12.10 -8.15 -8.80
N THR A 265 12.27 -7.77 -10.07
CA THR A 265 11.17 -7.70 -11.05
C THR A 265 10.68 -9.08 -11.49
N PHE A 266 11.51 -10.10 -11.36
CA PHE A 266 11.13 -11.50 -11.37
C PHE A 266 12.15 -12.33 -10.59
N ASP A 267 11.67 -13.30 -9.81
CA ASP A 267 12.52 -14.16 -9.01
C ASP A 267 12.28 -15.64 -9.31
N THR A 268 13.21 -16.26 -10.02
CA THR A 268 13.19 -17.73 -10.25
C THR A 268 13.75 -18.52 -9.06
N GLY A 269 14.38 -17.83 -8.09
CA GLY A 269 15.22 -18.43 -7.06
C GLY A 269 16.67 -18.63 -7.51
N GLY A 270 17.00 -18.35 -8.76
CA GLY A 270 18.32 -18.65 -9.32
C GLY A 270 18.62 -20.15 -9.32
N TYR A 271 19.84 -20.57 -9.01
CA TYR A 271 20.19 -21.99 -8.91
C TYR A 271 19.50 -22.72 -7.76
N SER A 272 19.06 -22.02 -6.72
CA SER A 272 18.14 -22.54 -5.70
C SER A 272 16.70 -22.39 -6.17
N ILE A 273 16.40 -23.01 -7.33
CA ILE A 273 15.19 -22.76 -8.12
C ILE A 273 13.91 -23.05 -7.35
N LYS A 274 12.95 -22.15 -7.48
CA LYS A 274 11.61 -22.29 -6.89
C LYS A 274 10.82 -23.43 -7.56
N PRO A 275 9.87 -24.06 -6.88
CA PRO A 275 8.87 -24.90 -7.52
C PRO A 275 8.11 -24.14 -8.61
N SER A 276 7.62 -24.84 -9.65
CA SER A 276 6.80 -24.22 -10.69
C SER A 276 5.47 -23.68 -10.17
N ASP A 277 4.94 -24.28 -9.12
CA ASP A 277 3.75 -23.80 -8.42
C ASP A 277 4.05 -22.50 -7.68
N GLY A 278 3.29 -21.44 -7.99
CA GLY A 278 3.48 -20.09 -7.44
C GLY A 278 4.65 -19.29 -8.04
N MET A 279 5.50 -19.86 -8.93
CA MET A 279 6.59 -19.09 -9.56
C MET A 279 6.07 -17.92 -10.39
N GLY A 280 4.91 -18.03 -11.04
CA GLY A 280 4.29 -16.94 -11.80
C GLY A 280 3.92 -15.73 -10.94
N ASP A 281 3.75 -15.92 -9.64
CA ASP A 281 3.46 -14.85 -8.69
C ASP A 281 4.70 -14.01 -8.35
N MET A 282 5.89 -14.51 -8.66
CA MET A 282 7.16 -13.81 -8.41
C MET A 282 7.35 -12.55 -9.23
N LYS A 283 6.42 -12.19 -10.10
CA LYS A 283 6.30 -10.86 -10.71
C LYS A 283 6.06 -9.76 -9.67
N TYR A 284 5.47 -10.10 -8.50
CA TYR A 284 5.22 -9.13 -7.43
C TYR A 284 6.39 -9.01 -6.43
N ASP A 285 7.50 -9.68 -6.66
CA ASP A 285 8.67 -9.63 -5.75
C ASP A 285 9.41 -8.29 -5.77
N MET A 286 8.89 -7.36 -6.50
CA MET A 286 9.24 -5.95 -6.52
C MET A 286 8.26 -5.06 -5.72
N GLY A 287 7.36 -5.64 -4.94
CA GLY A 287 6.32 -4.92 -4.20
C GLY A 287 6.89 -3.90 -3.22
N GLY A 288 8.03 -4.20 -2.59
CA GLY A 288 8.72 -3.26 -1.71
C GLY A 288 9.11 -1.96 -2.42
N SER A 289 9.69 -2.06 -3.62
CA SER A 289 10.03 -0.89 -4.43
C SER A 289 8.79 -0.13 -4.92
N ALA A 290 7.71 -0.83 -5.27
CA ALA A 290 6.47 -0.19 -5.69
C ALA A 290 5.85 0.65 -4.58
N VAL A 291 5.88 0.19 -3.33
CA VAL A 291 5.43 0.97 -2.17
C VAL A 291 6.31 2.20 -1.95
N VAL A 292 7.64 2.07 -2.10
CA VAL A 292 8.56 3.22 -2.02
C VAL A 292 8.24 4.25 -3.10
N VAL A 293 8.09 3.82 -4.35
CA VAL A 293 7.74 4.71 -5.49
C VAL A 293 6.39 5.39 -5.24
N GLY A 294 5.36 4.64 -4.85
CA GLY A 294 4.04 5.19 -4.53
C GLY A 294 4.09 6.18 -3.38
N THR A 295 4.89 5.91 -2.33
CA THR A 295 5.08 6.85 -1.22
C THR A 295 5.74 8.15 -1.69
N MET A 296 6.83 8.08 -2.46
CA MET A 296 7.50 9.26 -3.00
C MET A 296 6.60 10.07 -3.94
N MET A 297 5.82 9.39 -4.81
CA MET A 297 4.82 10.01 -5.66
C MET A 297 3.76 10.76 -4.83
N SER A 298 3.25 10.13 -3.79
CA SER A 298 2.24 10.76 -2.90
C SER A 298 2.79 12.00 -2.18
N LEU A 299 4.01 11.93 -1.67
CA LEU A 299 4.65 13.09 -1.03
C LEU A 299 4.81 14.27 -2.00
N ALA A 300 5.17 14.00 -3.26
CA ALA A 300 5.29 15.02 -4.29
C ALA A 300 3.93 15.62 -4.69
N LEU A 301 2.92 14.80 -4.95
CA LEU A 301 1.57 15.24 -5.31
C LEU A 301 0.94 16.08 -4.20
N ARG A 302 1.14 15.68 -2.93
CA ARG A 302 0.65 16.40 -1.75
C ARG A 302 1.47 17.63 -1.41
N LYS A 303 2.62 17.84 -2.06
CA LYS A 303 3.60 18.88 -1.72
C LYS A 303 3.97 18.84 -0.24
N ALA A 304 4.24 17.62 0.26
CA ALA A 304 4.52 17.37 1.67
C ALA A 304 5.74 18.18 2.16
N LYS A 305 5.64 18.79 3.36
CA LYS A 305 6.68 19.65 3.93
C LYS A 305 7.79 18.85 4.61
N VAL A 306 8.30 17.83 3.93
CA VAL A 306 9.36 16.93 4.41
C VAL A 306 10.41 16.75 3.33
N ASN A 307 11.67 16.53 3.71
CA ASN A 307 12.67 16.02 2.79
C ASN A 307 12.66 14.49 2.86
N ALA A 308 12.56 13.86 1.70
CA ALA A 308 12.54 12.41 1.58
C ALA A 308 13.43 11.93 0.45
N VAL A 309 14.01 10.75 0.60
CA VAL A 309 14.72 10.03 -0.46
C VAL A 309 14.17 8.61 -0.56
N GLY A 310 13.80 8.23 -1.78
CA GLY A 310 13.45 6.84 -2.13
C GLY A 310 14.60 6.21 -2.91
N VAL A 311 15.05 5.02 -2.51
CA VAL A 311 16.09 4.26 -3.23
C VAL A 311 15.55 2.87 -3.50
N ILE A 312 15.55 2.46 -4.77
CA ILE A 312 15.11 1.12 -5.17
C ILE A 312 16.20 0.41 -5.97
N GLY A 313 16.45 -0.85 -5.67
CA GLY A 313 17.36 -1.72 -6.42
C GLY A 313 16.53 -2.66 -7.30
N LEU A 314 16.73 -2.55 -8.61
CA LEU A 314 15.96 -3.27 -9.63
C LEU A 314 16.83 -4.33 -10.28
N VAL A 315 16.45 -5.60 -10.16
CA VAL A 315 17.16 -6.75 -10.71
C VAL A 315 16.17 -7.84 -11.14
N GLU A 316 16.61 -8.78 -11.96
CA GLU A 316 15.95 -10.08 -12.16
C GLU A 316 16.87 -11.20 -11.64
N ASN A 317 16.34 -12.11 -10.82
CA ASN A 317 17.05 -13.29 -10.36
C ASN A 317 16.76 -14.47 -11.27
N MET A 318 17.70 -14.77 -12.18
CA MET A 318 17.50 -15.72 -13.27
C MET A 318 18.56 -16.82 -13.26
N VAL A 319 18.20 -17.98 -13.83
CA VAL A 319 19.12 -19.08 -14.05
C VAL A 319 19.81 -18.91 -15.39
N SER A 320 21.14 -18.81 -15.39
CA SER A 320 21.96 -18.78 -16.61
C SER A 320 23.38 -19.22 -16.32
N HIS A 321 24.19 -19.35 -17.37
CA HIS A 321 25.60 -19.69 -17.22
C HIS A 321 26.43 -18.65 -16.45
N ASN A 322 25.96 -17.41 -16.37
CA ASN A 322 26.61 -16.33 -15.63
C ASN A 322 26.04 -16.12 -14.22
N ALA A 323 24.92 -16.77 -13.86
CA ALA A 323 24.27 -16.57 -12.58
C ALA A 323 25.18 -16.95 -11.40
N TYR A 324 25.08 -16.18 -10.31
CA TYR A 324 25.74 -16.54 -9.05
C TYR A 324 25.16 -17.85 -8.48
N LYS A 325 25.91 -18.53 -7.62
CA LYS A 325 25.62 -19.90 -7.17
C LYS A 325 25.77 -20.03 -5.67
N PRO A 326 25.06 -21.00 -5.06
CA PRO A 326 25.39 -21.40 -3.70
C PRO A 326 26.86 -21.76 -3.55
N GLY A 327 27.50 -21.24 -2.50
CA GLY A 327 28.93 -21.36 -2.22
C GLY A 327 29.79 -20.20 -2.76
N ASP A 328 29.23 -19.30 -3.58
CA ASP A 328 29.95 -18.10 -3.99
C ASP A 328 30.13 -17.15 -2.80
N VAL A 329 31.25 -16.43 -2.76
CA VAL A 329 31.46 -15.33 -1.80
C VAL A 329 31.52 -14.02 -2.59
N ILE A 330 30.65 -13.10 -2.24
CA ILE A 330 30.52 -11.79 -2.90
C ILE A 330 30.86 -10.66 -1.95
N TYR A 331 31.32 -9.53 -2.48
CA TYR A 331 31.61 -8.32 -1.71
C TYR A 331 30.41 -7.38 -1.76
N SER A 332 30.10 -6.75 -0.64
CA SER A 332 29.09 -5.68 -0.59
C SER A 332 29.74 -4.30 -0.62
N LEU A 333 28.93 -3.27 -0.86
CA LEU A 333 29.39 -1.86 -0.79
C LEU A 333 29.91 -1.48 0.62
N SER A 334 29.49 -2.16 1.66
CA SER A 334 29.99 -1.95 3.03
C SER A 334 31.44 -2.42 3.23
N GLY A 335 31.97 -3.19 2.29
CA GLY A 335 33.22 -3.91 2.41
C GLY A 335 33.12 -5.30 3.03
N GLN A 336 31.99 -5.65 3.65
CA GLN A 336 31.72 -6.98 4.18
C GLN A 336 31.52 -7.99 3.04
N THR A 337 31.99 -9.21 3.27
CA THR A 337 31.78 -10.35 2.37
C THR A 337 30.53 -11.13 2.75
N ILE A 338 29.83 -11.62 1.72
CA ILE A 338 28.57 -12.39 1.87
C ILE A 338 28.78 -13.77 1.25
N GLU A 339 28.66 -14.83 2.03
CA GLU A 339 28.50 -16.19 1.52
C GLU A 339 27.08 -16.34 0.98
N VAL A 340 26.98 -16.77 -0.26
CA VAL A 340 25.69 -17.13 -0.90
C VAL A 340 25.37 -18.58 -0.54
N ASP A 341 24.61 -18.79 0.51
CA ASP A 341 24.16 -20.13 0.90
C ASP A 341 22.94 -20.55 0.07
N ASN A 342 22.09 -19.60 -0.30
CA ASN A 342 20.88 -19.83 -1.08
C ASN A 342 20.62 -18.66 -2.03
N THR A 343 20.53 -18.91 -3.33
CA THR A 343 20.26 -17.86 -4.33
C THR A 343 18.81 -17.39 -4.35
N ASP A 344 17.87 -18.06 -3.66
CA ASP A 344 16.48 -17.64 -3.43
C ASP A 344 16.34 -16.70 -2.19
N ALA A 345 17.46 -16.35 -1.58
CA ALA A 345 17.57 -15.32 -0.56
C ALA A 345 18.25 -14.05 -1.13
N GLU A 346 17.93 -13.69 -2.35
CA GLU A 346 18.49 -12.64 -3.19
C GLU A 346 18.07 -11.24 -2.73
N GLY A 347 16.84 -11.07 -2.28
CA GLY A 347 16.27 -9.76 -1.94
C GLY A 347 17.06 -9.05 -0.84
N ARG A 348 17.53 -9.80 0.17
CA ARG A 348 18.36 -9.24 1.22
C ARG A 348 19.77 -8.88 0.73
N VAL A 349 20.27 -9.57 -0.27
CA VAL A 349 21.57 -9.28 -0.90
C VAL A 349 21.50 -7.98 -1.70
N VAL A 350 20.43 -7.76 -2.46
CA VAL A 350 20.13 -6.47 -3.11
C VAL A 350 20.02 -5.35 -2.09
N LEU A 351 19.27 -5.59 -1.01
CA LEU A 351 19.03 -4.60 0.04
C LEU A 351 20.32 -4.23 0.80
N ALA A 352 21.25 -5.17 0.99
CA ALA A 352 22.51 -4.90 1.68
C ALA A 352 23.25 -3.69 1.08
N ASP A 353 23.40 -3.66 -0.23
CA ASP A 353 24.08 -2.58 -0.94
C ASP A 353 23.29 -1.27 -0.93
N ILE A 354 21.99 -1.32 -1.22
CA ILE A 354 21.21 -0.07 -1.30
C ILE A 354 20.89 0.54 0.06
N LEU A 355 20.84 -0.25 1.14
CA LEU A 355 20.77 0.25 2.51
C LEU A 355 22.05 1.00 2.87
N TRP A 356 23.21 0.37 2.61
CA TRP A 356 24.51 1.00 2.87
C TRP A 356 24.69 2.29 2.06
N TYR A 357 24.41 2.23 0.75
CA TYR A 357 24.47 3.39 -0.13
C TYR A 357 23.59 4.54 0.37
N THR A 358 22.35 4.23 0.76
CA THR A 358 21.39 5.25 1.18
C THR A 358 21.84 5.98 2.43
N GLN A 359 22.25 5.25 3.46
CA GLN A 359 22.67 5.89 4.71
C GLN A 359 24.00 6.63 4.56
N ASP A 360 24.95 6.14 3.76
CA ASP A 360 26.22 6.79 3.54
C ASP A 360 26.08 8.07 2.74
N LYS A 361 25.33 8.04 1.66
CA LYS A 361 25.16 9.18 0.76
C LYS A 361 24.23 10.27 1.33
N PHE A 362 23.11 9.90 1.92
CA PHE A 362 22.06 10.85 2.30
C PHE A 362 22.02 11.18 3.80
N LYS A 363 22.69 10.38 4.65
CA LYS A 363 22.73 10.56 6.10
C LYS A 363 21.34 10.83 6.70
N PRO A 364 20.34 9.98 6.39
CA PRO A 364 18.93 10.23 6.77
C PRO A 364 18.76 10.26 8.29
N LYS A 365 17.75 10.99 8.77
CA LYS A 365 17.37 10.99 10.20
C LYS A 365 16.61 9.72 10.62
N ALA A 366 15.98 9.03 9.66
CA ALA A 366 15.31 7.75 9.81
C ALA A 366 15.30 7.02 8.47
N MET A 367 15.38 5.70 8.48
CA MET A 367 15.39 4.86 7.29
C MET A 367 14.40 3.71 7.47
N ILE A 368 13.49 3.53 6.51
CA ILE A 368 12.55 2.41 6.45
C ILE A 368 12.80 1.65 5.16
N ASN A 369 13.00 0.34 5.24
CA ASN A 369 13.00 -0.47 4.03
C ASN A 369 11.83 -1.44 3.98
N LEU A 370 11.33 -1.67 2.76
CA LEU A 370 10.21 -2.56 2.49
C LEU A 370 10.64 -3.63 1.49
N ALA A 371 10.20 -4.85 1.74
CA ALA A 371 10.47 -5.97 0.86
C ALA A 371 9.40 -7.07 0.99
N THR A 372 9.08 -7.72 -0.11
CA THR A 372 8.47 -9.03 -0.16
C THR A 372 9.56 -10.07 0.13
N LEU A 373 9.97 -10.15 1.42
CA LEU A 373 11.27 -10.74 1.69
C LEU A 373 11.20 -12.24 2.03
N THR A 374 10.18 -12.64 2.82
CA THR A 374 10.21 -14.02 3.32
C THR A 374 8.82 -14.69 3.29
N GLY A 375 8.78 -15.94 2.83
CA GLY A 375 7.60 -16.79 3.05
C GLY A 375 7.32 -17.02 4.55
N ALA A 376 8.34 -16.93 5.40
CA ALA A 376 8.22 -17.12 6.83
C ALA A 376 7.31 -16.07 7.50
N ILE A 377 7.29 -14.83 7.03
CA ILE A 377 6.39 -13.81 7.57
C ILE A 377 4.93 -14.12 7.25
N SER A 378 4.66 -14.64 6.05
CA SER A 378 3.31 -15.07 5.66
C SER A 378 2.83 -16.26 6.51
N VAL A 379 3.72 -17.18 6.86
CA VAL A 379 3.41 -18.28 7.80
C VAL A 379 3.11 -17.75 9.19
N ALA A 380 3.86 -16.73 9.65
CA ALA A 380 3.71 -16.18 11.00
C ALA A 380 2.48 -15.27 11.17
N LEU A 381 2.18 -14.41 10.18
CA LEU A 381 1.20 -13.32 10.30
C LEU A 381 0.05 -13.41 9.28
N GLY A 382 0.11 -14.33 8.34
CA GLY A 382 -0.86 -14.45 7.24
C GLY A 382 -0.85 -13.24 6.32
N ASP A 383 -2.03 -12.87 5.85
CA ASP A 383 -2.31 -11.71 5.00
C ASP A 383 -2.89 -10.51 5.78
N GLN A 384 -2.85 -10.55 7.11
CA GLN A 384 -3.50 -9.59 7.98
C GLN A 384 -2.55 -8.49 8.50
N LEU A 385 -1.27 -8.80 8.65
CA LEU A 385 -0.27 -7.94 9.26
C LEU A 385 1.05 -8.07 8.52
N ALA A 386 1.77 -6.95 8.36
CA ALA A 386 3.18 -7.02 7.99
C ALA A 386 4.08 -7.14 9.23
N GLY A 387 5.22 -7.79 9.08
CA GLY A 387 6.21 -7.87 10.16
C GLY A 387 7.15 -6.68 10.15
N ILE A 388 7.42 -6.07 11.32
CA ILE A 388 8.44 -5.05 11.45
C ILE A 388 9.58 -5.50 12.36
N PHE A 389 10.80 -5.11 12.00
CA PHE A 389 12.03 -5.34 12.73
C PHE A 389 12.77 -4.00 12.80
N SER A 390 13.17 -3.56 13.98
CA SER A 390 13.72 -2.22 14.15
C SER A 390 14.76 -2.18 15.25
N ASN A 391 15.82 -1.41 15.00
CA ASN A 391 16.82 -1.05 15.99
C ASN A 391 16.41 0.21 16.81
N ASN A 392 15.16 0.71 16.60
CA ASN A 392 14.66 1.91 17.25
C ASN A 392 13.23 1.71 17.77
N ASP A 393 13.06 1.73 19.08
CA ASP A 393 11.77 1.47 19.73
C ASP A 393 10.72 2.55 19.41
N GLU A 394 11.13 3.80 19.32
CA GLU A 394 10.23 4.90 19.02
C GLU A 394 9.68 4.80 17.59
N MET A 395 10.53 4.50 16.59
CA MET A 395 10.05 4.25 15.21
C MET A 395 9.06 3.08 15.16
N SER A 396 9.32 2.00 15.90
CA SER A 396 8.39 0.87 15.96
C SER A 396 7.04 1.28 16.50
N LYS A 397 7.01 2.04 17.60
CA LYS A 397 5.78 2.55 18.21
C LYS A 397 5.01 3.46 17.25
N GLN A 398 5.70 4.39 16.61
CA GLN A 398 5.11 5.31 15.64
C GLN A 398 4.49 4.58 14.44
N LEU A 399 5.15 3.55 13.91
CA LEU A 399 4.63 2.74 12.80
C LEU A 399 3.42 1.90 13.21
N ILE A 400 3.43 1.31 14.42
CA ILE A 400 2.29 0.58 14.96
C ILE A 400 1.08 1.52 15.10
N GLU A 401 1.27 2.72 15.65
CA GLU A 401 0.21 3.72 15.81
C GLU A 401 -0.34 4.18 14.46
N ALA A 402 0.53 4.56 13.51
CA ALA A 402 0.13 4.93 12.16
C ALA A 402 -0.65 3.81 11.47
N GLY A 403 -0.18 2.56 11.59
CA GLY A 403 -0.85 1.38 11.02
C GLY A 403 -2.24 1.15 11.57
N HIS A 404 -2.45 1.37 12.87
CA HIS A 404 -3.78 1.31 13.47
C HIS A 404 -4.73 2.40 12.92
N GLN A 405 -4.22 3.61 12.68
CA GLN A 405 -5.03 4.72 12.17
C GLN A 405 -5.55 4.49 10.75
N VAL A 406 -4.75 3.82 9.90
CA VAL A 406 -5.08 3.60 8.48
C VAL A 406 -5.47 2.16 8.12
N ASP A 407 -5.57 1.28 9.12
CA ASP A 407 -5.87 -0.16 8.97
C ASP A 407 -4.86 -0.92 8.07
N GLU A 408 -3.60 -0.46 8.08
CA GLU A 408 -2.43 -1.17 7.55
C GLU A 408 -1.53 -1.55 8.72
N LYS A 409 -1.95 -2.57 9.47
CA LYS A 409 -1.36 -2.92 10.75
C LYS A 409 -0.05 -3.67 10.61
N VAL A 410 0.85 -3.42 11.54
CA VAL A 410 2.14 -4.08 11.63
C VAL A 410 2.30 -4.79 12.98
N TRP A 411 3.14 -5.83 13.00
CA TRP A 411 3.51 -6.54 14.21
C TRP A 411 5.02 -6.56 14.36
N ARG A 412 5.53 -6.12 15.53
CA ARG A 412 6.96 -6.11 15.79
C ARG A 412 7.45 -7.50 16.18
N LEU A 413 8.45 -7.99 15.47
CA LEU A 413 9.17 -9.23 15.78
C LEU A 413 10.56 -8.90 16.37
N PRO A 414 11.24 -9.87 17.01
CA PRO A 414 12.52 -9.65 17.63
C PRO A 414 13.61 -9.30 16.62
N LEU A 415 14.48 -8.36 17.00
CA LEU A 415 15.72 -8.03 16.35
C LEU A 415 16.77 -7.89 17.44
N ASP A 416 17.79 -8.75 17.43
CA ASP A 416 18.80 -8.79 18.45
C ASP A 416 19.99 -7.85 18.12
N PRO A 417 20.78 -7.43 19.13
CA PRO A 417 22.05 -6.80 18.89
C PRO A 417 22.98 -7.69 18.04
N ILE A 418 23.86 -7.07 17.26
CA ILE A 418 24.85 -7.79 16.46
C ILE A 418 25.75 -8.63 17.38
N GLY A 419 25.95 -9.90 17.04
CA GLY A 419 26.72 -10.87 17.81
C GLY A 419 25.95 -11.59 18.91
N GLU A 420 24.59 -11.48 18.93
CA GLU A 420 23.76 -12.15 19.93
C GLU A 420 22.68 -13.01 19.30
N ARG A 421 22.39 -14.19 19.89
CA ARG A 421 21.23 -15.06 19.59
C ARG A 421 20.91 -15.24 18.11
N TYR A 422 19.84 -14.60 17.59
CA TYR A 422 19.43 -14.74 16.18
C TYR A 422 20.44 -14.16 15.20
N ASP A 423 21.27 -13.18 15.62
CA ASP A 423 22.29 -12.61 14.76
C ASP A 423 23.43 -13.61 14.44
N GLU A 424 23.76 -14.50 15.41
CA GLU A 424 24.74 -15.58 15.18
C GLU A 424 24.28 -16.58 14.08
N TYR A 425 22.96 -16.64 13.79
CA TYR A 425 22.46 -17.55 12.74
C TYR A 425 22.90 -17.16 11.33
N VAL A 426 23.28 -15.92 11.13
CA VAL A 426 23.78 -15.42 9.84
C VAL A 426 25.31 -15.38 9.75
N ASP A 427 26.03 -15.83 10.79
CA ASP A 427 27.50 -15.95 10.73
C ASP A 427 27.92 -17.02 9.72
N SER A 428 28.98 -16.73 8.98
CA SER A 428 29.60 -17.65 8.01
C SER A 428 30.92 -18.19 8.53
N THR A 429 31.32 -19.34 8.05
CA THR A 429 32.66 -19.92 8.31
C THR A 429 33.71 -19.51 7.27
N ILE A 430 33.29 -18.88 6.16
CA ILE A 430 34.15 -18.53 5.03
C ILE A 430 34.03 -17.06 4.61
N ALA A 431 33.07 -16.33 5.17
CA ALA A 431 32.81 -14.90 4.89
C ALA A 431 32.42 -14.20 6.18
N ASP A 432 32.16 -12.87 6.13
CA ASP A 432 31.72 -12.10 7.29
C ASP A 432 30.27 -12.45 7.68
N VAL A 433 29.43 -12.77 6.69
CA VAL A 433 28.02 -13.10 6.88
C VAL A 433 27.55 -14.06 5.76
N LYS A 434 26.54 -14.88 6.02
CA LYS A 434 25.84 -15.66 5.01
C LYS A 434 24.42 -15.16 4.80
N ASN A 435 23.88 -15.33 3.60
CA ASN A 435 22.58 -14.77 3.24
C ASN A 435 21.37 -15.57 3.75
N THR A 436 21.58 -16.67 4.49
CA THR A 436 20.50 -17.41 5.16
C THR A 436 20.80 -17.57 6.64
N GLY A 437 19.76 -17.90 7.40
CA GLY A 437 19.88 -18.31 8.79
C GLY A 437 19.86 -19.83 8.94
N LYS A 438 19.43 -20.32 10.11
CA LYS A 438 19.25 -21.75 10.38
C LYS A 438 18.02 -22.28 9.63
N LYS A 439 18.20 -23.39 8.91
CA LYS A 439 17.15 -23.97 8.05
C LYS A 439 15.86 -24.25 8.83
N GLY A 440 14.75 -23.68 8.37
CA GLY A 440 13.42 -23.90 8.94
C GLY A 440 13.13 -23.13 10.23
N GLU A 441 14.06 -22.32 10.73
CA GLU A 441 13.89 -21.57 11.99
C GLU A 441 14.04 -20.07 11.77
N ALA A 442 13.13 -19.28 12.38
CA ALA A 442 13.20 -17.82 12.48
C ALA A 442 13.49 -17.08 11.16
N GLY A 443 12.95 -17.57 10.00
CA GLY A 443 13.36 -17.11 8.68
C GLY A 443 13.20 -15.62 8.43
N SER A 444 12.12 -14.99 8.92
CA SER A 444 11.93 -13.55 8.79
C SER A 444 12.84 -12.74 9.74
N THR A 445 13.07 -13.25 10.97
CA THR A 445 13.99 -12.63 11.94
C THR A 445 15.44 -12.67 11.43
N THR A 446 15.90 -13.81 10.91
CA THR A 446 17.27 -13.94 10.39
C THR A 446 17.49 -13.13 9.12
N ALA A 447 16.43 -12.94 8.29
CA ALA A 447 16.48 -12.02 7.17
C ALA A 447 16.72 -10.57 7.64
N ALA A 448 16.00 -10.15 8.68
CA ALA A 448 16.19 -8.82 9.28
C ALA A 448 17.55 -8.67 9.97
N GLN A 449 18.04 -9.73 10.66
CA GLN A 449 19.40 -9.74 11.24
C GLN A 449 20.48 -9.57 10.17
N PHE A 450 20.35 -10.27 9.04
CA PHE A 450 21.25 -10.07 7.91
C PHE A 450 21.24 -8.61 7.46
N LEU A 451 20.06 -8.00 7.25
CA LEU A 451 19.97 -6.60 6.84
C LEU A 451 20.58 -5.64 7.85
N GLN A 452 20.43 -5.92 9.15
CA GLN A 452 21.01 -5.09 10.22
C GLN A 452 22.53 -4.98 10.12
N ARG A 453 23.24 -6.02 9.65
CA ARG A 453 24.70 -6.01 9.43
C ARG A 453 25.12 -4.93 8.42
N PHE A 454 24.19 -4.47 7.57
CA PHE A 454 24.41 -3.42 6.57
C PHE A 454 23.77 -2.08 6.96
N VAL A 455 23.37 -1.93 8.23
CA VAL A 455 22.89 -0.67 8.81
C VAL A 455 23.93 -0.13 9.77
N ASN A 456 24.54 1.02 9.42
CA ASN A 456 25.59 1.64 10.19
C ASN A 456 25.05 2.66 11.20
N GLY A 457 24.33 2.18 12.22
CA GLY A 457 23.85 2.99 13.34
C GLY A 457 22.72 3.99 13.03
N ALA A 458 22.22 4.05 11.80
CA ALA A 458 21.05 4.86 11.47
C ALA A 458 19.79 4.31 12.17
N PRO A 459 18.87 5.15 12.68
CA PRO A 459 17.54 4.69 13.09
C PRO A 459 16.85 4.00 11.92
N TRP A 460 16.51 2.72 12.08
CA TRP A 460 16.09 1.88 10.97
C TRP A 460 14.95 0.93 11.36
N THR A 461 14.06 0.70 10.39
CA THR A 461 13.01 -0.32 10.45
C THR A 461 12.91 -1.05 9.12
N HIS A 462 12.97 -2.38 9.16
CA HIS A 462 12.58 -3.25 8.05
C HIS A 462 11.10 -3.62 8.18
N ILE A 463 10.38 -3.55 7.07
CA ILE A 463 8.98 -4.01 6.96
C ILE A 463 8.94 -5.14 5.93
N ASP A 464 8.68 -6.37 6.40
CA ASP A 464 8.44 -7.51 5.53
C ASP A 464 6.96 -7.56 5.14
N ILE A 465 6.70 -7.27 3.86
CA ILE A 465 5.36 -7.15 3.29
C ILE A 465 4.95 -8.35 2.44
N ALA A 466 5.70 -9.46 2.47
CA ALA A 466 5.44 -10.62 1.62
C ALA A 466 3.99 -11.16 1.78
N GLY A 467 3.45 -11.15 3.01
CA GLY A 467 2.09 -11.62 3.27
C GLY A 467 0.98 -10.66 2.88
N VAL A 468 1.27 -9.37 2.70
CA VAL A 468 0.24 -8.32 2.53
C VAL A 468 0.26 -7.61 1.17
N THR A 469 1.24 -7.93 0.31
CA THR A 469 1.40 -7.30 -1.02
C THR A 469 0.33 -7.71 -2.00
N TRP A 470 -0.19 -8.93 -1.87
CA TRP A 470 -1.19 -9.52 -2.76
C TRP A 470 -2.35 -10.14 -1.99
N ASN A 471 -3.58 -10.01 -2.50
CA ASN A 471 -4.77 -10.63 -1.92
C ASN A 471 -5.76 -11.00 -3.02
N ASP A 472 -5.97 -12.29 -3.29
CA ASP A 472 -6.83 -12.77 -4.38
C ASP A 472 -8.31 -12.40 -4.20
N LYS A 473 -8.78 -12.38 -2.95
CA LYS A 473 -10.19 -12.09 -2.63
C LYS A 473 -10.50 -10.59 -2.60
N GLY A 474 -9.46 -9.77 -2.46
CA GLY A 474 -9.61 -8.34 -2.19
C GLY A 474 -10.13 -8.06 -0.78
N THR A 475 -10.34 -6.77 -0.53
CA THR A 475 -10.87 -6.25 0.74
C THR A 475 -12.07 -5.34 0.48
N MET A 476 -12.62 -4.73 1.53
CA MET A 476 -13.70 -3.75 1.39
C MET A 476 -13.25 -2.53 0.55
N THR A 477 -11.98 -2.16 0.60
CA THR A 477 -11.40 -1.00 -0.12
C THR A 477 -10.48 -1.38 -1.28
N ALA A 478 -10.34 -2.67 -1.60
CA ALA A 478 -9.51 -3.10 -2.73
C ALA A 478 -10.18 -4.26 -3.47
N SER A 479 -10.10 -4.26 -4.79
CA SER A 479 -10.38 -5.44 -5.63
C SER A 479 -9.27 -6.47 -5.43
N GLY A 480 -9.49 -7.74 -5.82
CA GLY A 480 -8.45 -8.77 -5.77
C GLY A 480 -7.21 -8.40 -6.59
N GLY A 481 -6.07 -8.92 -6.19
CA GLY A 481 -4.77 -8.64 -6.80
C GLY A 481 -3.84 -7.83 -5.90
N ALA A 482 -2.99 -7.01 -6.51
CA ALA A 482 -2.07 -6.12 -5.79
C ALA A 482 -2.82 -5.20 -4.81
N THR A 483 -2.28 -5.05 -3.60
CA THR A 483 -2.93 -4.27 -2.53
C THR A 483 -2.50 -2.82 -2.47
N GLY A 484 -1.25 -2.52 -2.84
CA GLY A 484 -0.61 -1.22 -2.58
C GLY A 484 -0.41 -0.94 -1.09
N TRP A 485 -0.42 -2.00 -0.27
CA TRP A 485 -0.24 -1.95 1.18
C TRP A 485 1.08 -1.25 1.55
N GLY A 486 1.04 -0.39 2.54
CA GLY A 486 2.17 0.36 3.06
C GLY A 486 2.17 1.82 2.66
N ILE A 487 1.54 2.20 1.54
CA ILE A 487 1.52 3.62 1.10
C ILE A 487 0.71 4.47 2.07
N LYS A 488 -0.45 4.01 2.54
CA LYS A 488 -1.22 4.73 3.57
C LYS A 488 -0.46 4.81 4.89
N LEU A 489 0.14 3.70 5.30
CA LEU A 489 0.95 3.61 6.52
C LEU A 489 2.08 4.64 6.52
N LEU A 490 2.90 4.65 5.46
CA LEU A 490 4.06 5.55 5.37
C LEU A 490 3.64 7.01 5.27
N ASN A 491 2.59 7.33 4.52
CA ASN A 491 2.05 8.68 4.47
C ASN A 491 1.58 9.14 5.86
N ARG A 492 0.85 8.30 6.59
CA ARG A 492 0.38 8.62 7.94
C ARG A 492 1.54 8.75 8.94
N TRP A 493 2.55 7.90 8.84
CA TRP A 493 3.75 8.01 9.67
C TRP A 493 4.50 9.32 9.41
N VAL A 494 4.62 9.73 8.15
CA VAL A 494 5.22 11.03 7.79
C VAL A 494 4.41 12.19 8.36
N ASP A 495 3.09 12.17 8.18
CA ASP A 495 2.21 13.25 8.66
C ASP A 495 2.26 13.39 10.19
N ASN A 496 2.28 12.29 10.91
CA ASN A 496 2.29 12.30 12.38
C ASN A 496 3.64 12.75 12.96
N ASN A 497 4.77 12.50 12.28
CA ASN A 497 6.11 12.60 12.91
C ASN A 497 7.08 13.53 12.17
N HIS A 498 6.79 13.90 10.92
CA HIS A 498 7.76 14.61 10.07
C HIS A 498 7.16 15.74 9.24
N GLY A 499 5.83 15.89 9.26
CA GLY A 499 5.06 16.93 8.53
C GLY A 499 5.14 18.33 9.13
#